data_bee0a5c212ad3250e57ddfb38219376e
#
_entry.id   bee0a5c212ad3250e57ddfb38219376e
#
_cell.length_a   1.000
_cell.length_b   1.000
_cell.length_c   1.000
_cell.angle_alpha   90.00
_cell.angle_beta   90.00
_cell.angle_gamma   90.00
#
_symmetry.space_group_name_H-M   'P 1'
#
loop_
_entity.id
_entity.type
_entity.pdbx_description
1 polymer ?
#
loop_
_entity_poly.entity_id
_entity_poly.type
_entity_poly.pdbx_seq_one_letter_code
_entity_poly.pdbx_strand_id
1 'polypeptide(L)'
;MHNNRFIKTIVYGSVLISVAGLSQVIITQQLFKIPFNYRSLSYQLFVLLSTFLQYNMQRGYSLIHNQYNSERYQWLLINKKQMMIAMGVCLIAVLFLCNWLSWTSIIIMIAAELISTLYYLKPFNLRKYGYFKPFLIGLIWVITCTVVPLIEENLLHNNAWFFITAQFILVSVLCIVFDIKDIVCDMQDGIKTYANTLGIKFTKSISLILAIVYYLLVYLFNDNVFLNLTNGLFTLLLITAIVFAQEKRHSFYYYVFVDSLLILQLMIVAYLI
;
A
#
# COMPACT_ATOMS: atom_id res chain seq x y z
N MET A 1 20.70 13.89 7.82
CA MET A 1 19.90 13.27 6.73
C MET A 1 18.64 14.05 6.32
N HIS A 2 18.12 14.95 7.17
CA HIS A 2 16.83 15.64 6.91
C HIS A 2 16.81 16.66 5.76
N ASN A 3 17.93 17.01 5.16
CA ASN A 3 17.99 18.06 4.14
C ASN A 3 18.23 17.57 2.70
N ASN A 4 18.25 16.27 2.48
CA ASN A 4 18.47 15.74 1.13
C ASN A 4 17.18 15.87 0.30
N ARG A 5 17.18 16.77 -0.68
CA ARG A 5 16.06 17.03 -1.60
C ARG A 5 15.61 15.76 -2.33
N PHE A 6 16.53 14.89 -2.70
CA PHE A 6 16.26 13.62 -3.38
C PHE A 6 15.41 12.68 -2.51
N ILE A 7 15.79 12.48 -1.24
CA ILE A 7 15.04 11.62 -0.30
C ILE A 7 13.61 12.18 -0.09
N LYS A 8 13.48 13.52 0.08
CA LYS A 8 12.18 14.15 0.21
C LYS A 8 11.31 13.95 -1.04
N THR A 9 11.89 13.98 -2.23
CA THR A 9 11.16 13.72 -3.49
C THR A 9 10.64 12.30 -3.55
N ILE A 10 11.45 11.30 -3.20
CA ILE A 10 11.04 9.89 -3.19
C ILE A 10 9.91 9.65 -2.17
N VAL A 11 10.05 10.19 -0.96
CA VAL A 11 9.12 9.92 0.14
C VAL A 11 7.85 10.76 0.03
N TYR A 12 8.00 12.08 -0.13
CA TYR A 12 6.86 12.99 -0.16
C TYR A 12 6.14 13.00 -1.50
N GLY A 13 6.86 12.69 -2.60
CA GLY A 13 6.31 12.57 -3.95
C GLY A 13 5.63 11.24 -4.26
N SER A 14 5.41 10.37 -3.26
CA SER A 14 4.73 9.06 -3.42
C SER A 14 5.50 8.00 -4.23
N VAL A 15 6.76 8.24 -4.58
CA VAL A 15 7.54 7.26 -5.37
C VAL A 15 7.73 5.96 -4.58
N LEU A 16 8.06 6.05 -3.28
CA LEU A 16 8.31 4.87 -2.45
C LEU A 16 7.08 3.96 -2.35
N ILE A 17 5.90 4.53 -2.10
CA ILE A 17 4.66 3.74 -2.01
C ILE A 17 4.25 3.17 -3.38
N SER A 18 4.58 3.83 -4.47
CA SER A 18 4.34 3.31 -5.83
C SER A 18 5.25 2.11 -6.14
N VAL A 19 6.52 2.17 -5.72
CA VAL A 19 7.44 1.03 -5.79
C VAL A 19 6.99 -0.11 -4.89
N ALA A 20 6.39 0.18 -3.72
CA ALA A 20 5.78 -0.84 -2.87
C ALA A 20 4.62 -1.56 -3.60
N GLY A 21 3.74 -0.84 -4.32
CA GLY A 21 2.69 -1.43 -5.13
C GLY A 21 3.23 -2.33 -6.24
N LEU A 22 4.23 -1.84 -6.98
CA LEU A 22 4.96 -2.64 -7.97
C LEU A 22 5.54 -3.92 -7.35
N SER A 23 6.17 -3.82 -6.16
CA SER A 23 6.76 -4.95 -5.47
C SER A 23 5.74 -6.03 -5.15
N GLN A 24 4.52 -5.66 -4.75
CA GLN A 24 3.46 -6.61 -4.45
C GLN A 24 2.94 -7.34 -5.69
N VAL A 25 2.89 -6.66 -6.85
CA VAL A 25 2.57 -7.32 -8.13
C VAL A 25 3.66 -8.33 -8.50
N ILE A 26 4.93 -7.94 -8.41
CA ILE A 26 6.05 -8.83 -8.74
C ILE A 26 6.08 -10.05 -7.81
N ILE A 27 5.85 -9.89 -6.51
CA ILE A 27 5.73 -11.01 -5.55
C ILE A 27 4.64 -11.99 -6.00
N THR A 28 3.46 -11.49 -6.34
CA THR A 28 2.36 -12.32 -6.82
C THR A 28 2.77 -13.08 -8.09
N GLN A 29 3.34 -12.40 -9.05
CA GLN A 29 3.76 -13.01 -10.32
C GLN A 29 4.84 -14.08 -10.12
N GLN A 30 5.81 -13.85 -9.25
CA GLN A 30 6.87 -14.81 -8.94
C GLN A 30 6.33 -16.05 -8.21
N LEU A 31 5.55 -15.87 -7.15
CA LEU A 31 5.03 -16.98 -6.35
C LEU A 31 4.08 -17.88 -7.15
N PHE A 32 3.32 -17.32 -8.06
CA PHE A 32 2.41 -18.08 -8.93
C PHE A 32 3.05 -18.44 -10.28
N LYS A 33 4.35 -18.20 -10.45
CA LYS A 33 5.11 -18.52 -11.67
C LYS A 33 4.51 -17.93 -12.95
N ILE A 34 3.93 -16.73 -12.82
CA ILE A 34 3.42 -15.99 -13.98
C ILE A 34 4.59 -15.60 -14.86
N PRO A 35 4.58 -15.97 -16.18
CA PRO A 35 5.71 -15.72 -17.04
C PRO A 35 5.96 -14.23 -17.24
N PHE A 36 7.24 -13.84 -17.23
CA PHE A 36 7.63 -12.49 -17.56
C PHE A 36 7.50 -12.26 -19.06
N ASN A 37 6.51 -11.50 -19.45
CA ASN A 37 6.22 -11.14 -20.83
C ASN A 37 5.75 -9.67 -20.91
N TYR A 38 5.44 -9.19 -22.11
CA TYR A 38 5.02 -7.80 -22.31
C TYR A 38 3.72 -7.43 -21.55
N ARG A 39 2.80 -8.39 -21.33
CA ARG A 39 1.56 -8.15 -20.57
C ARG A 39 1.86 -8.01 -19.08
N SER A 40 2.64 -8.93 -18.53
CA SER A 40 3.04 -8.87 -17.11
C SER A 40 3.82 -7.59 -16.80
N LEU A 41 4.73 -7.18 -17.71
CA LEU A 41 5.46 -5.92 -17.59
C LEU A 41 4.53 -4.70 -17.70
N SER A 42 3.59 -4.71 -18.65
CA SER A 42 2.63 -3.62 -18.81
C SER A 42 1.76 -3.46 -17.56
N TYR A 43 1.33 -4.57 -16.94
CA TYR A 43 0.60 -4.55 -15.69
C TYR A 43 1.43 -4.00 -14.52
N GLN A 44 2.69 -4.42 -14.39
CA GLN A 44 3.62 -3.90 -13.38
C GLN A 44 3.75 -2.37 -13.49
N LEU A 45 4.01 -1.87 -14.70
CA LEU A 45 4.13 -0.42 -14.95
C LEU A 45 2.81 0.30 -14.72
N PHE A 46 1.69 -0.31 -15.11
CA PHE A 46 0.36 0.24 -14.87
C PHE A 46 0.10 0.44 -13.38
N VAL A 47 0.36 -0.57 -12.53
CA VAL A 47 0.18 -0.45 -11.07
C VAL A 47 1.14 0.56 -10.46
N LEU A 48 2.40 0.60 -10.88
CA LEU A 48 3.37 1.60 -10.44
C LEU A 48 2.85 3.04 -10.68
N LEU A 49 2.42 3.32 -11.91
CA LEU A 49 2.01 4.67 -12.33
C LEU A 49 0.64 5.05 -11.78
N SER A 50 -0.33 4.13 -11.74
CA SER A 50 -1.65 4.39 -11.16
C SER A 50 -1.57 4.61 -9.65
N THR A 51 -0.74 3.86 -8.93
CA THR A 51 -0.48 4.11 -7.51
C THR A 51 0.13 5.50 -7.29
N PHE A 52 1.10 5.90 -8.12
CA PHE A 52 1.66 7.25 -8.07
C PHE A 52 0.59 8.32 -8.29
N LEU A 53 -0.26 8.16 -9.29
CA LEU A 53 -1.36 9.07 -9.59
C LEU A 53 -2.32 9.18 -8.40
N GLN A 54 -2.85 8.06 -7.93
CA GLN A 54 -3.87 8.00 -6.89
C GLN A 54 -3.39 8.66 -5.58
N TYR A 55 -2.19 8.33 -5.12
CA TYR A 55 -1.66 8.92 -3.90
C TYR A 55 -1.39 10.42 -4.04
N ASN A 56 -0.95 10.90 -5.21
CA ASN A 56 -0.73 12.33 -5.42
C ASN A 56 -2.04 13.10 -5.67
N MET A 57 -3.06 12.50 -6.29
CA MET A 57 -4.41 13.05 -6.39
C MET A 57 -5.05 13.23 -5.00
N GLN A 58 -5.01 12.21 -4.16
CA GLN A 58 -5.49 12.29 -2.78
C GLN A 58 -4.81 13.40 -1.98
N ARG A 59 -3.48 13.52 -2.12
CA ARG A 59 -2.71 14.58 -1.45
C ARG A 59 -3.00 15.97 -2.01
N GLY A 60 -3.14 16.09 -3.33
CA GLY A 60 -3.56 17.34 -3.97
C GLY A 60 -4.93 17.79 -3.48
N TYR A 61 -5.89 16.87 -3.35
CA TYR A 61 -7.19 17.16 -2.76
C TYR A 61 -7.08 17.64 -1.30
N SER A 62 -6.26 16.96 -0.49
CA SER A 62 -6.03 17.36 0.90
C SER A 62 -5.35 18.73 1.02
N LEU A 63 -4.48 19.12 0.08
CA LEU A 63 -3.87 20.45 0.02
C LEU A 63 -4.90 21.58 -0.14
N ILE A 64 -5.99 21.30 -0.86
CA ILE A 64 -7.03 22.31 -1.14
C ILE A 64 -8.01 22.43 0.04
N HIS A 65 -8.32 21.29 0.70
CA HIS A 65 -9.42 21.22 1.66
C HIS A 65 -8.98 21.19 3.13
N ASN A 66 -7.74 20.77 3.41
CA ASN A 66 -7.22 20.58 4.76
C ASN A 66 -5.89 21.33 4.90
N GLN A 67 -5.84 22.30 5.80
CA GLN A 67 -4.61 23.08 6.07
C GLN A 67 -3.78 22.38 7.16
N TYR A 68 -3.11 21.29 6.83
CA TYR A 68 -2.16 20.67 7.75
C TYR A 68 -0.79 21.35 7.66
N ASN A 69 -0.25 21.76 8.79
CA ASN A 69 1.11 22.32 8.86
C ASN A 69 2.15 21.20 9.03
N SER A 70 2.28 20.32 8.00
CA SER A 70 3.27 19.26 8.00
C SER A 70 4.41 19.55 7.02
N GLU A 71 5.61 19.01 7.29
CA GLU A 71 6.79 19.16 6.42
C GLU A 71 6.51 18.67 4.98
N ARG A 72 5.74 17.59 4.85
CA ARG A 72 5.28 17.06 3.56
C ARG A 72 4.37 18.04 2.84
N TYR A 73 3.46 18.69 3.54
CA TYR A 73 2.55 19.70 2.98
C TYR A 73 3.34 20.87 2.38
N GLN A 74 4.31 21.42 3.13
CA GLN A 74 5.19 22.47 2.68
C GLN A 74 5.97 22.07 1.41
N TRP A 75 6.51 20.84 1.41
CA TRP A 75 7.23 20.32 0.27
C TRP A 75 6.35 20.21 -1.00
N LEU A 76 5.12 19.74 -0.85
CA LEU A 76 4.14 19.62 -1.95
C LEU A 76 3.76 20.99 -2.52
N LEU A 77 3.57 22.02 -1.68
CA LEU A 77 3.28 23.38 -2.14
C LEU A 77 4.42 23.92 -3.01
N ILE A 78 5.67 23.74 -2.57
CA ILE A 78 6.86 24.21 -3.29
C ILE A 78 7.01 23.50 -4.64
N ASN A 79 6.71 22.20 -4.71
CA ASN A 79 6.91 21.36 -5.89
C ASN A 79 5.63 21.11 -6.70
N LYS A 80 4.55 21.87 -6.44
CA LYS A 80 3.23 21.67 -7.06
C LYS A 80 3.28 21.54 -8.58
N LYS A 81 4.01 22.44 -9.27
CA LYS A 81 4.11 22.45 -10.73
C LYS A 81 4.77 21.19 -11.28
N GLN A 82 5.89 20.77 -10.69
CA GLN A 82 6.59 19.54 -11.09
C GLN A 82 5.71 18.30 -10.87
N MET A 83 4.99 18.24 -9.74
CA MET A 83 4.08 17.14 -9.43
C MET A 83 2.91 17.09 -10.42
N MET A 84 2.32 18.23 -10.81
CA MET A 84 1.26 18.25 -11.82
C MET A 84 1.74 17.77 -13.19
N ILE A 85 2.94 18.18 -13.62
CA ILE A 85 3.54 17.69 -14.87
C ILE A 85 3.78 16.17 -14.79
N ALA A 86 4.39 15.69 -13.72
CA ALA A 86 4.63 14.25 -13.51
C ALA A 86 3.33 13.45 -13.55
N MET A 87 2.28 13.93 -12.88
CA MET A 87 0.96 13.29 -12.90
C MET A 87 0.35 13.29 -14.31
N GLY A 88 0.48 14.36 -15.09
CA GLY A 88 0.01 14.42 -16.47
C GLY A 88 0.71 13.38 -17.36
N VAL A 89 2.04 13.26 -17.26
CA VAL A 89 2.83 12.27 -17.98
C VAL A 89 2.43 10.85 -17.56
N CYS A 90 2.29 10.59 -16.25
CA CYS A 90 1.85 9.28 -15.74
C CYS A 90 0.44 8.92 -16.23
N LEU A 91 -0.49 9.88 -16.28
CA LEU A 91 -1.85 9.63 -16.78
C LEU A 91 -1.84 9.20 -18.24
N ILE A 92 -1.09 9.88 -19.10
CA ILE A 92 -0.94 9.52 -20.53
C ILE A 92 -0.34 8.11 -20.63
N ALA A 93 0.69 7.80 -19.84
CA ALA A 93 1.32 6.49 -19.84
C ALA A 93 0.35 5.39 -19.35
N VAL A 94 -0.44 5.62 -18.32
CA VAL A 94 -1.46 4.67 -17.82
C VAL A 94 -2.50 4.39 -18.90
N LEU A 95 -3.02 5.43 -19.57
CA LEU A 95 -3.98 5.26 -20.67
C LEU A 95 -3.36 4.47 -21.85
N PHE A 96 -2.10 4.69 -22.16
CA PHE A 96 -1.39 3.92 -23.18
C PHE A 96 -1.23 2.45 -22.78
N LEU A 97 -0.88 2.16 -21.52
CA LEU A 97 -0.71 0.79 -21.01
C LEU A 97 -2.01 -0.02 -20.99
N CYS A 98 -3.18 0.61 -20.92
CA CYS A 98 -4.48 -0.08 -21.01
C CYS A 98 -4.64 -0.91 -22.29
N ASN A 99 -3.92 -0.60 -23.39
CA ASN A 99 -4.02 -1.36 -24.64
C ASN A 99 -3.49 -2.82 -24.52
N TRP A 100 -2.69 -3.11 -23.48
CA TRP A 100 -2.12 -4.46 -23.25
C TRP A 100 -2.81 -5.22 -22.12
N LEU A 101 -3.82 -4.63 -21.47
CA LEU A 101 -4.56 -5.26 -20.39
C LEU A 101 -5.87 -5.85 -20.88
N SER A 102 -6.36 -6.90 -20.22
CA SER A 102 -7.68 -7.44 -20.51
C SER A 102 -8.79 -6.47 -20.08
N TRP A 103 -9.93 -6.55 -20.75
CA TRP A 103 -11.11 -5.77 -20.36
C TRP A 103 -11.55 -6.04 -18.93
N THR A 104 -11.43 -7.29 -18.47
CA THR A 104 -11.73 -7.67 -17.08
C THR A 104 -10.86 -6.91 -16.10
N SER A 105 -9.54 -6.88 -16.33
CA SER A 105 -8.60 -6.13 -15.48
C SER A 105 -8.90 -4.64 -15.51
N ILE A 106 -9.15 -4.06 -16.67
CA ILE A 106 -9.47 -2.63 -16.80
C ILE A 106 -10.73 -2.30 -15.98
N ILE A 107 -11.80 -3.09 -16.08
CA ILE A 107 -13.03 -2.86 -15.33
C ILE A 107 -12.78 -2.94 -13.82
N ILE A 108 -12.05 -3.95 -13.36
CA ILE A 108 -11.73 -4.11 -11.94
C ILE A 108 -10.87 -2.94 -11.45
N MET A 109 -9.88 -2.50 -12.23
CA MET A 109 -9.01 -1.38 -11.88
C MET A 109 -9.78 -0.05 -11.85
N ILE A 110 -10.71 0.17 -12.78
CA ILE A 110 -11.61 1.35 -12.75
C ILE A 110 -12.48 1.33 -11.49
N ALA A 111 -13.04 0.18 -11.12
CA ALA A 111 -13.84 0.05 -9.91
C ALA A 111 -13.00 0.32 -8.64
N ALA A 112 -11.78 -0.22 -8.57
CA ALA A 112 -10.85 0.03 -7.47
C ALA A 112 -10.46 1.50 -7.37
N GLU A 113 -10.18 2.17 -8.50
CA GLU A 113 -9.86 3.59 -8.55
C GLU A 113 -11.06 4.46 -8.15
N LEU A 114 -12.27 4.09 -8.56
CA LEU A 114 -13.49 4.78 -8.13
C LEU A 114 -13.66 4.70 -6.60
N ILE A 115 -13.51 3.51 -6.00
CA ILE A 115 -13.58 3.33 -4.55
C ILE A 115 -12.47 4.14 -3.85
N SER A 116 -11.25 4.12 -4.38
CA SER A 116 -10.11 4.89 -3.87
C SER A 116 -10.37 6.39 -3.93
N THR A 117 -11.08 6.85 -4.95
CA THR A 117 -11.46 8.25 -5.11
C THR A 117 -12.58 8.65 -4.15
N LEU A 118 -13.61 7.80 -3.99
CA LEU A 118 -14.68 7.99 -3.01
C LEU A 118 -14.16 7.96 -1.56
N TYR A 119 -13.02 7.35 -1.32
CA TYR A 119 -12.37 7.31 -0.02
C TYR A 119 -12.08 8.71 0.52
N TYR A 120 -11.65 9.66 -0.29
CA TYR A 120 -11.28 11.01 0.16
C TYR A 120 -12.20 12.12 -0.35
N LEU A 121 -12.98 11.91 -1.42
CA LEU A 121 -13.86 12.92 -1.99
C LEU A 121 -15.13 13.14 -1.15
N LYS A 122 -15.46 14.42 -0.90
CA LYS A 122 -16.79 14.81 -0.38
C LYS A 122 -17.81 14.72 -1.52
N PRO A 123 -19.08 14.35 -1.26
CA PRO A 123 -19.71 14.11 0.07
C PRO A 123 -19.49 12.71 0.65
N PHE A 124 -18.94 11.75 -0.11
CA PHE A 124 -18.85 10.35 0.33
C PHE A 124 -17.85 10.17 1.46
N ASN A 125 -16.59 10.60 1.26
CA ASN A 125 -15.52 10.56 2.27
C ASN A 125 -15.52 9.27 3.11
N LEU A 126 -15.30 8.10 2.46
CA LEU A 126 -15.32 6.80 3.15
C LEU A 126 -14.27 6.70 4.26
N ARG A 127 -13.25 7.58 4.24
CA ARG A 127 -12.25 7.74 5.31
C ARG A 127 -12.89 8.03 6.67
N LYS A 128 -14.08 8.63 6.73
CA LYS A 128 -14.81 8.90 8.00
C LYS A 128 -15.14 7.62 8.79
N TYR A 129 -15.21 6.47 8.11
CA TYR A 129 -15.40 5.17 8.75
C TYR A 129 -14.05 4.61 9.23
N GLY A 130 -13.39 5.30 10.14
CA GLY A 130 -12.01 5.07 10.54
C GLY A 130 -11.65 3.64 10.94
N TYR A 131 -12.55 2.90 11.60
CA TYR A 131 -12.33 1.49 11.92
C TYR A 131 -12.23 0.59 10.68
N PHE A 132 -12.94 0.92 9.61
CA PHE A 132 -12.92 0.18 8.34
C PHE A 132 -11.82 0.68 7.38
N LYS A 133 -11.27 1.87 7.63
CA LYS A 133 -10.24 2.51 6.79
C LYS A 133 -9.06 1.58 6.45
N PRO A 134 -8.41 0.87 7.41
CA PRO A 134 -7.30 -0.03 7.11
C PRO A 134 -7.71 -1.20 6.20
N PHE A 135 -8.88 -1.78 6.43
CA PHE A 135 -9.37 -2.92 5.67
C PHE A 135 -9.81 -2.52 4.26
N LEU A 136 -10.39 -1.34 4.08
CA LEU A 136 -10.75 -0.81 2.76
C LEU A 136 -9.49 -0.60 1.91
N ILE A 137 -8.44 0.00 2.48
CA ILE A 137 -7.16 0.19 1.80
C ILE A 137 -6.53 -1.18 1.48
N GLY A 138 -6.50 -2.11 2.46
CA GLY A 138 -6.01 -3.46 2.26
C GLY A 138 -6.74 -4.20 1.14
N LEU A 139 -8.07 -4.06 1.06
CA LEU A 139 -8.88 -4.66 0.00
C LEU A 139 -8.51 -4.13 -1.39
N ILE A 140 -8.38 -2.82 -1.54
CA ILE A 140 -7.99 -2.19 -2.80
C ILE A 140 -6.60 -2.69 -3.23
N TRP A 141 -5.65 -2.72 -2.31
CA TRP A 141 -4.29 -3.19 -2.59
C TRP A 141 -4.25 -4.66 -3.00
N VAL A 142 -4.96 -5.54 -2.28
CA VAL A 142 -4.96 -6.96 -2.61
C VAL A 142 -5.67 -7.23 -3.94
N ILE A 143 -6.76 -6.53 -4.23
CA ILE A 143 -7.43 -6.63 -5.53
C ILE A 143 -6.46 -6.23 -6.65
N THR A 144 -5.82 -5.08 -6.53
CA THR A 144 -4.97 -4.53 -7.59
C THR A 144 -3.63 -5.26 -7.70
N CYS A 145 -3.01 -5.65 -6.60
CA CYS A 145 -1.65 -6.23 -6.64
C CYS A 145 -1.64 -7.76 -6.67
N THR A 146 -2.74 -8.42 -6.28
CA THR A 146 -2.77 -9.88 -6.16
C THR A 146 -3.89 -10.50 -6.99
N VAL A 147 -5.14 -10.08 -6.80
CA VAL A 147 -6.29 -10.74 -7.44
C VAL A 147 -6.29 -10.54 -8.96
N VAL A 148 -6.06 -9.32 -9.43
CA VAL A 148 -6.08 -9.04 -10.89
C VAL A 148 -4.98 -9.81 -11.64
N PRO A 149 -3.72 -9.86 -11.21
CA PRO A 149 -2.72 -10.72 -11.86
C PRO A 149 -3.11 -12.20 -11.92
N LEU A 150 -3.77 -12.71 -10.88
CA LEU A 150 -4.24 -14.10 -10.85
C LEU A 150 -5.45 -14.35 -11.76
N ILE A 151 -6.34 -13.37 -11.92
CA ILE A 151 -7.48 -13.46 -12.87
C ILE A 151 -6.96 -13.49 -14.30
N GLU A 152 -5.98 -12.64 -14.65
CA GLU A 152 -5.40 -12.58 -15.99
C GLU A 152 -4.88 -13.94 -16.47
N GLU A 153 -4.29 -14.72 -15.55
CA GLU A 153 -3.67 -16.00 -15.85
C GLU A 153 -4.54 -17.22 -15.46
N ASN A 154 -5.80 -17.00 -15.04
CA ASN A 154 -6.72 -18.04 -14.56
C ASN A 154 -6.17 -18.88 -13.40
N LEU A 155 -5.40 -18.23 -12.49
CA LEU A 155 -4.73 -18.88 -11.36
C LEU A 155 -5.48 -18.73 -10.03
N LEU A 156 -6.75 -18.33 -10.05
CA LEU A 156 -7.61 -18.30 -8.86
C LEU A 156 -8.06 -19.71 -8.48
N HIS A 157 -7.19 -20.45 -7.82
CA HIS A 157 -7.47 -21.77 -7.26
C HIS A 157 -7.49 -21.77 -5.73
N ASN A 158 -7.87 -22.91 -5.10
CA ASN A 158 -8.11 -22.96 -3.65
C ASN A 158 -6.93 -22.46 -2.79
N ASN A 159 -5.69 -22.79 -3.13
CA ASN A 159 -4.53 -22.34 -2.35
C ASN A 159 -4.25 -20.84 -2.50
N ALA A 160 -4.65 -20.22 -3.61
CA ALA A 160 -4.46 -18.78 -3.83
C ALA A 160 -5.15 -17.92 -2.75
N TRP A 161 -6.27 -18.40 -2.18
CA TRP A 161 -7.00 -17.66 -1.17
C TRP A 161 -6.22 -17.46 0.13
N PHE A 162 -5.35 -18.39 0.51
CA PHE A 162 -4.46 -18.19 1.66
C PHE A 162 -3.52 -17.02 1.44
N PHE A 163 -2.91 -16.93 0.25
CA PHE A 163 -2.01 -15.83 -0.09
C PHE A 163 -2.76 -14.49 -0.23
N ILE A 164 -3.90 -14.48 -0.93
CA ILE A 164 -4.76 -13.29 -1.07
C ILE A 164 -5.14 -12.75 0.30
N THR A 165 -5.59 -13.61 1.22
CA THR A 165 -5.98 -13.21 2.58
C THR A 165 -4.76 -12.74 3.39
N ALA A 166 -3.60 -13.38 3.24
CA ALA A 166 -2.37 -12.96 3.89
C ALA A 166 -1.96 -11.56 3.45
N GLN A 167 -1.95 -11.27 2.15
CA GLN A 167 -1.61 -9.93 1.63
C GLN A 167 -2.62 -8.86 2.08
N PHE A 168 -3.91 -9.20 2.11
CA PHE A 168 -4.94 -8.31 2.67
C PHE A 168 -4.65 -7.94 4.13
N ILE A 169 -4.32 -8.95 4.96
CA ILE A 169 -3.99 -8.73 6.37
C ILE A 169 -2.70 -7.92 6.51
N LEU A 170 -1.67 -8.23 5.73
CA LEU A 170 -0.40 -7.50 5.77
C LEU A 170 -0.61 -5.99 5.54
N VAL A 171 -1.29 -5.63 4.45
CA VAL A 171 -1.54 -4.21 4.15
C VAL A 171 -2.44 -3.58 5.20
N SER A 172 -3.46 -4.29 5.68
CA SER A 172 -4.32 -3.80 6.76
C SER A 172 -3.54 -3.52 8.04
N VAL A 173 -2.61 -4.39 8.43
CA VAL A 173 -1.71 -4.19 9.59
C VAL A 173 -0.87 -2.93 9.42
N LEU A 174 -0.26 -2.74 8.25
CA LEU A 174 0.54 -1.54 7.98
C LEU A 174 -0.33 -0.27 8.10
N CYS A 175 -1.54 -0.28 7.57
CA CYS A 175 -2.48 0.84 7.70
C CYS A 175 -2.88 1.11 9.16
N ILE A 176 -3.13 0.06 9.98
CA ILE A 176 -3.40 0.21 11.41
C ILE A 176 -2.21 0.82 12.15
N VAL A 177 -0.98 0.44 11.78
CA VAL A 177 0.25 1.04 12.32
C VAL A 177 0.37 2.53 11.95
N PHE A 178 -0.02 2.91 10.73
CA PHE A 178 -0.09 4.32 10.32
C PHE A 178 -1.11 5.13 11.12
N ASP A 179 -2.24 4.54 11.54
CA ASP A 179 -3.22 5.23 12.37
C ASP A 179 -2.64 5.68 13.73
N ILE A 180 -1.60 5.00 14.25
CA ILE A 180 -0.89 5.45 15.47
C ILE A 180 -0.18 6.80 15.24
N LYS A 181 0.40 7.01 14.06
CA LYS A 181 1.02 8.28 13.68
C LYS A 181 -0.02 9.38 13.48
N ASP A 182 -1.16 9.01 12.90
CA ASP A 182 -2.16 9.97 12.43
C ASP A 182 -3.23 10.32 13.49
N ILE A 183 -3.05 9.88 14.76
CA ILE A 183 -4.00 10.11 15.89
C ILE A 183 -4.48 11.56 15.93
N VAL A 184 -3.56 12.53 15.93
CA VAL A 184 -3.91 13.96 16.05
C VAL A 184 -4.71 14.44 14.84
N CYS A 185 -4.29 14.07 13.63
CA CYS A 185 -4.96 14.46 12.39
C CYS A 185 -6.35 13.82 12.29
N ASP A 186 -6.46 12.52 12.60
CA ASP A 186 -7.72 11.79 12.55
C ASP A 186 -8.71 12.33 13.63
N MET A 187 -8.24 12.73 14.81
CA MET A 187 -9.06 13.40 15.82
C MET A 187 -9.57 14.77 15.34
N GLN A 188 -8.70 15.57 14.70
CA GLN A 188 -9.08 16.87 14.14
C GLN A 188 -10.12 16.74 13.03
N ASP A 189 -10.03 15.67 12.23
CA ASP A 189 -11.00 15.34 11.17
C ASP A 189 -12.28 14.65 11.70
N GLY A 190 -12.37 14.37 13.00
CA GLY A 190 -13.50 13.66 13.62
C GLY A 190 -13.56 12.17 13.26
N ILE A 191 -12.45 11.58 12.82
CA ILE A 191 -12.33 10.18 12.39
C ILE A 191 -11.98 9.29 13.58
N LYS A 192 -12.82 8.29 13.87
CA LYS A 192 -12.63 7.35 14.97
C LYS A 192 -11.84 6.13 14.48
N THR A 193 -10.55 6.04 14.82
CA THR A 193 -9.68 4.92 14.54
C THR A 193 -9.43 4.07 15.77
N TYR A 194 -8.86 2.86 15.62
CA TYR A 194 -8.46 2.04 16.77
C TYR A 194 -7.47 2.79 17.68
N ALA A 195 -6.55 3.55 17.10
CA ALA A 195 -5.48 4.22 17.82
C ALA A 195 -5.99 5.37 18.70
N ASN A 196 -6.95 6.17 18.20
CA ASN A 196 -7.45 7.33 18.97
C ASN A 196 -8.64 7.02 19.88
N THR A 197 -9.31 5.86 19.73
CA THR A 197 -10.46 5.47 20.55
C THR A 197 -10.14 4.40 21.58
N LEU A 198 -9.42 3.35 21.19
CA LEU A 198 -9.05 2.23 22.05
C LEU A 198 -7.63 2.32 22.59
N GLY A 199 -6.87 3.31 22.09
CA GLY A 199 -5.49 3.60 22.51
C GLY A 199 -4.42 2.76 21.81
N ILE A 200 -3.20 3.27 21.89
CA ILE A 200 -2.03 2.72 21.17
C ILE A 200 -1.71 1.28 21.58
N LYS A 201 -1.85 0.95 22.88
CA LYS A 201 -1.55 -0.42 23.36
C LYS A 201 -2.48 -1.44 22.71
N PHE A 202 -3.78 -1.17 22.70
CA PHE A 202 -4.77 -2.05 22.09
C PHE A 202 -4.56 -2.19 20.58
N THR A 203 -4.28 -1.08 19.90
CA THR A 203 -3.98 -1.04 18.47
C THR A 203 -2.77 -1.92 18.12
N LYS A 204 -1.69 -1.84 18.92
CA LYS A 204 -0.52 -2.71 18.76
C LYS A 204 -0.87 -4.18 18.99
N SER A 205 -1.67 -4.50 20.01
CA SER A 205 -2.08 -5.88 20.30
C SER A 205 -2.85 -6.50 19.13
N ILE A 206 -3.82 -5.77 18.57
CA ILE A 206 -4.55 -6.22 17.37
C ILE A 206 -3.58 -6.42 16.19
N SER A 207 -2.68 -5.46 15.95
CA SER A 207 -1.70 -5.55 14.85
C SER A 207 -0.77 -6.75 15.02
N LEU A 208 -0.35 -7.08 16.25
CA LEU A 208 0.48 -8.26 16.53
C LEU A 208 -0.28 -9.57 16.27
N ILE A 209 -1.54 -9.66 16.69
CA ILE A 209 -2.39 -10.83 16.41
C ILE A 209 -2.54 -11.01 14.88
N LEU A 210 -2.84 -9.94 14.16
CA LEU A 210 -2.97 -9.99 12.71
C LEU A 210 -1.64 -10.35 12.02
N ALA A 211 -0.49 -9.90 12.54
CA ALA A 211 0.82 -10.30 12.01
C ALA A 211 1.09 -11.79 12.18
N ILE A 212 0.64 -12.40 13.30
CA ILE A 212 0.72 -13.85 13.49
C ILE A 212 -0.21 -14.58 12.52
N VAL A 213 -1.45 -14.09 12.33
CA VAL A 213 -2.40 -14.66 11.37
C VAL A 213 -1.84 -14.57 9.94
N TYR A 214 -1.22 -13.44 9.56
CA TYR A 214 -0.50 -13.31 8.30
C TYR A 214 0.54 -14.42 8.11
N TYR A 215 1.41 -14.64 9.11
CA TYR A 215 2.43 -15.69 9.06
C TYR A 215 1.82 -17.09 8.87
N LEU A 216 0.76 -17.41 9.64
CA LEU A 216 0.07 -18.71 9.55
C LEU A 216 -0.55 -18.93 8.17
N LEU A 217 -1.16 -17.91 7.57
CA LEU A 217 -1.75 -17.99 6.23
C LEU A 217 -0.69 -18.23 5.14
N VAL A 218 0.47 -17.55 5.23
CA VAL A 218 1.58 -17.80 4.31
C VAL A 218 2.16 -19.20 4.50
N TYR A 219 2.25 -19.67 5.73
CA TYR A 219 2.68 -21.04 6.04
C TYR A 219 1.73 -22.08 5.43
N LEU A 220 0.41 -21.86 5.50
CA LEU A 220 -0.61 -22.73 4.90
C LEU A 220 -0.65 -22.65 3.36
N PHE A 221 -0.20 -21.54 2.79
CA PHE A 221 -0.12 -21.35 1.35
C PHE A 221 0.98 -22.19 0.70
N ASN A 222 2.08 -22.46 1.42
CA ASN A 222 3.28 -22.98 0.79
C ASN A 222 4.06 -23.96 1.69
N ASP A 223 4.41 -25.12 1.12
CA ASP A 223 5.16 -26.19 1.81
C ASP A 223 6.69 -25.99 1.76
N ASN A 224 7.20 -24.97 1.08
CA ASN A 224 8.63 -24.72 0.98
C ASN A 224 9.19 -24.17 2.30
N VAL A 225 10.06 -24.97 2.96
CA VAL A 225 10.66 -24.63 4.25
C VAL A 225 11.44 -23.33 4.22
N PHE A 226 12.17 -23.06 3.15
CA PHE A 226 12.95 -21.81 3.01
C PHE A 226 12.03 -20.59 2.93
N LEU A 227 10.95 -20.65 2.14
CA LEU A 227 9.99 -19.57 2.05
C LEU A 227 9.29 -19.33 3.40
N ASN A 228 9.01 -20.39 4.16
CA ASN A 228 8.42 -20.28 5.49
C ASN A 228 9.38 -19.65 6.50
N LEU A 229 10.66 -20.02 6.49
CA LEU A 229 11.69 -19.40 7.33
C LEU A 229 11.86 -17.91 7.04
N THR A 230 11.93 -17.53 5.77
CA THR A 230 12.11 -16.13 5.36
C THR A 230 10.86 -15.29 5.63
N ASN A 231 9.65 -15.85 5.48
CA ASN A 231 8.43 -15.22 5.97
C ASN A 231 8.42 -15.06 7.49
N GLY A 232 8.99 -16.00 8.22
CA GLY A 232 9.21 -15.85 9.67
C GLY A 232 10.08 -14.64 9.99
N LEU A 233 11.23 -14.47 9.30
CA LEU A 233 12.09 -13.29 9.44
C LEU A 233 11.38 -12.00 9.04
N PHE A 234 10.64 -12.01 7.94
CA PHE A 234 9.83 -10.86 7.53
C PHE A 234 8.78 -10.50 8.58
N THR A 235 8.11 -11.50 9.16
CA THR A 235 7.12 -11.29 10.22
C THR A 235 7.75 -10.71 11.48
N LEU A 236 8.99 -11.10 11.83
CA LEU A 236 9.74 -10.45 12.91
C LEU A 236 10.03 -8.97 12.62
N LEU A 237 10.36 -8.61 11.38
CA LEU A 237 10.50 -7.20 10.97
C LEU A 237 9.16 -6.45 11.06
N LEU A 238 8.06 -7.09 10.67
CA LEU A 238 6.72 -6.52 10.82
C LEU A 238 6.37 -6.29 12.30
N ILE A 239 6.66 -7.27 13.16
CA ILE A 239 6.48 -7.15 14.62
C ILE A 239 7.32 -6.02 15.17
N THR A 240 8.59 -5.87 14.76
CA THR A 240 9.42 -4.74 15.18
C THR A 240 8.83 -3.40 14.75
N ALA A 241 8.28 -3.31 13.54
CA ALA A 241 7.58 -2.12 13.08
C ALA A 241 6.34 -1.79 13.95
N ILE A 242 5.59 -2.77 14.38
CA ILE A 242 4.43 -2.58 15.26
C ILE A 242 4.87 -2.12 16.66
N VAL A 243 5.83 -2.82 17.25
CA VAL A 243 6.29 -2.56 18.64
C VAL A 243 6.89 -1.16 18.77
N PHE A 244 7.68 -0.73 17.80
CA PHE A 244 8.34 0.56 17.82
C PHE A 244 7.49 1.72 17.27
N ALA A 245 6.26 1.50 16.80
CA ALA A 245 5.35 2.56 16.40
C ALA A 245 4.96 3.43 17.60
N GLN A 246 5.00 4.75 17.45
CA GLN A 246 4.65 5.75 18.49
C GLN A 246 4.10 7.01 17.82
N GLU A 247 3.11 7.66 18.43
CA GLU A 247 2.50 8.89 17.92
C GLU A 247 3.53 10.00 17.62
N LYS A 248 4.47 10.23 18.57
CA LYS A 248 5.49 11.27 18.45
C LYS A 248 6.73 10.84 17.67
N ARG A 249 6.73 9.65 17.06
CA ARG A 249 7.88 9.20 16.28
C ARG A 249 7.97 9.98 14.98
N HIS A 250 9.19 10.26 14.55
CA HIS A 250 9.45 11.03 13.34
C HIS A 250 8.76 10.37 12.12
N SER A 251 8.11 11.19 11.29
CA SER A 251 7.31 10.73 10.14
C SER A 251 8.07 9.83 9.15
N PHE A 252 9.39 9.99 9.05
CA PHE A 252 10.26 9.13 8.23
C PHE A 252 10.24 7.66 8.67
N TYR A 253 10.03 7.36 9.95
CA TYR A 253 9.86 5.98 10.40
C TYR A 253 8.70 5.31 9.66
N TYR A 254 7.59 5.97 9.55
CA TYR A 254 6.40 5.43 8.88
C TYR A 254 6.56 5.44 7.36
N TYR A 255 6.94 6.56 6.77
CA TYR A 255 7.05 6.71 5.32
C TYR A 255 8.20 5.94 4.68
N VAL A 256 9.27 5.65 5.43
CA VAL A 256 10.42 4.92 4.89
C VAL A 256 10.43 3.48 5.41
N PHE A 257 10.47 3.27 6.74
CA PHE A 257 10.64 1.93 7.27
C PHE A 257 9.36 1.09 7.11
N VAL A 258 8.18 1.62 7.50
CA VAL A 258 6.93 0.84 7.43
C VAL A 258 6.51 0.59 5.98
N ASP A 259 6.53 1.60 5.10
CA ASP A 259 6.21 1.41 3.68
C ASP A 259 7.24 0.52 2.96
N SER A 260 8.52 0.57 3.35
CA SER A 260 9.56 -0.28 2.73
C SER A 260 9.44 -1.76 3.09
N LEU A 261 8.65 -2.14 4.10
CA LEU A 261 8.41 -3.56 4.39
C LEU A 261 7.81 -4.29 3.19
N LEU A 262 6.94 -3.64 2.41
CA LEU A 262 6.39 -4.22 1.20
C LEU A 262 7.46 -4.46 0.11
N ILE A 263 8.47 -3.60 0.05
CA ILE A 263 9.61 -3.76 -0.87
C ILE A 263 10.58 -4.83 -0.35
N LEU A 264 10.82 -4.86 0.97
CA LEU A 264 11.66 -5.88 1.61
C LEU A 264 11.07 -7.28 1.44
N GLN A 265 9.74 -7.41 1.46
CA GLN A 265 9.07 -8.67 1.18
C GLN A 265 9.46 -9.19 -0.22
N LEU A 266 9.50 -8.33 -1.24
CA LEU A 266 9.95 -8.71 -2.57
C LEU A 266 11.42 -9.18 -2.57
N MET A 267 12.31 -8.45 -1.91
CA MET A 267 13.73 -8.84 -1.85
C MET A 267 13.92 -10.22 -1.22
N ILE A 268 13.13 -10.53 -0.20
CA ILE A 268 13.12 -11.82 0.47
C ILE A 268 12.61 -12.91 -0.48
N VAL A 269 11.50 -12.69 -1.18
CA VAL A 269 10.92 -13.64 -2.13
C VAL A 269 11.85 -13.84 -3.34
N ALA A 270 12.38 -12.75 -3.91
CA ALA A 270 13.25 -12.82 -5.09
C ALA A 270 14.60 -13.53 -4.84
N TYR A 271 15.09 -13.53 -3.58
CA TYR A 271 16.31 -14.27 -3.22
C TYR A 271 16.09 -15.79 -3.19
N LEU A 272 14.84 -16.26 -3.15
CA LEU A 272 14.46 -17.65 -2.91
C LEU A 272 13.93 -18.38 -4.16
N ILE A 273 13.60 -17.65 -5.19
CA ILE A 273 13.11 -18.15 -6.47
C ILE A 273 14.21 -18.03 -7.53
#